data_ff3582909b3610cc474f74bc5e1ab72f
#
_entry.id   ff3582909b3610cc474f74bc5e1ab72f
#
_cell.length_a   1.000
_cell.length_b   1.000
_cell.length_c   1.000
_cell.angle_alpha   90.00
_cell.angle_beta   90.00
_cell.angle_gamma   90.00
#
_symmetry.space_group_name_H-M   'P 1'
#
loop_
_entity.id
_entity.type
_entity.pdbx_description
1 polymer ?
#
loop_
_entity_poly.entity_id
_entity_poly.type
_entity_poly.pdbx_seq_one_letter_code
_entity_poly.pdbx_strand_id
1 'polypeptide(L)'
;MGDWENAKRNLELAQEVDPNNAEVFEAFALVYQSTGEFEMAENQFRAAIKAEPTLSRARNNYAAFLYSQGRLIEAEREFYRVTEDTLYSGRPMAFVNLGLCRLQLEDSPGAKASLTRALSIDRRNPVALLEMGFLRVEAGDTNEAARYHDTYRTVSPQQSPRGLLLGLEIADATGDQDALGSYELALGNLYPESPEYRDWMERRSR
;
A
#
# COMPACT_ATOMS: atom_id res chain seq x y z
N MET A 1 -0.96 -17.85 15.77
CA MET A 1 -1.73 -16.99 16.68
C MET A 1 -0.75 -16.21 17.51
N GLY A 2 -0.79 -14.88 17.49
CA GLY A 2 0.13 -14.06 18.30
C GLY A 2 -0.24 -14.17 19.79
N ASP A 3 0.78 -14.11 20.65
CA ASP A 3 0.59 -14.07 22.11
C ASP A 3 0.26 -12.63 22.55
N TRP A 4 -0.96 -12.20 22.20
CA TRP A 4 -1.39 -10.81 22.41
C TRP A 4 -1.55 -10.45 23.89
N GLU A 5 -1.88 -11.42 24.75
CA GLU A 5 -2.01 -11.20 26.19
C GLU A 5 -0.65 -10.88 26.82
N ASN A 6 0.39 -11.64 26.47
CA ASN A 6 1.74 -11.33 26.93
C ASN A 6 2.27 -10.01 26.35
N ALA A 7 1.91 -9.71 25.09
CA ALA A 7 2.25 -8.40 24.50
C ALA A 7 1.62 -7.25 25.29
N LYS A 8 0.31 -7.31 25.57
CA LYS A 8 -0.40 -6.30 26.38
C LYS A 8 0.25 -6.13 27.75
N ARG A 9 0.49 -7.25 28.45
CA ARG A 9 1.11 -7.22 29.78
C ARG A 9 2.50 -6.57 29.78
N ASN A 10 3.33 -6.89 28.80
CA ASN A 10 4.66 -6.27 28.70
C ASN A 10 4.57 -4.77 28.38
N LEU A 11 3.60 -4.35 27.58
CA LEU A 11 3.35 -2.94 27.30
C LEU A 11 2.82 -2.18 28.52
N GLU A 12 1.99 -2.81 29.36
CA GLU A 12 1.53 -2.25 30.64
C GLU A 12 2.73 -1.98 31.57
N LEU A 13 3.64 -2.94 31.70
CA LEU A 13 4.87 -2.74 32.48
C LEU A 13 5.76 -1.63 31.90
N ALA A 14 5.87 -1.53 30.58
CA ALA A 14 6.60 -0.45 29.94
C ALA A 14 5.94 0.93 30.20
N GLN A 15 4.61 0.99 30.19
CA GLN A 15 3.84 2.20 30.48
C GLN A 15 3.95 2.63 31.96
N GLU A 16 4.09 1.69 32.89
CA GLU A 16 4.37 2.01 34.31
C GLU A 16 5.72 2.72 34.46
N VAL A 17 6.73 2.35 33.67
CA VAL A 17 8.06 2.95 33.69
C VAL A 17 8.07 4.35 33.04
N ASP A 18 7.41 4.49 31.88
CA ASP A 18 7.29 5.73 31.15
C ASP A 18 5.85 5.94 30.64
N PRO A 19 4.99 6.59 31.44
CA PRO A 19 3.57 6.74 31.15
C PRO A 19 3.23 7.55 29.89
N ASN A 20 4.18 8.32 29.35
CA ASN A 20 3.97 9.17 28.19
C ASN A 20 4.80 8.75 26.97
N ASN A 21 5.31 7.53 26.95
CA ASN A 21 6.13 7.01 25.87
C ASN A 21 5.30 6.82 24.59
N ALA A 22 5.62 7.57 23.55
CA ALA A 22 4.91 7.50 22.28
C ALA A 22 5.02 6.13 21.58
N GLU A 23 6.17 5.46 21.72
CA GLU A 23 6.38 4.13 21.11
C GLU A 23 5.56 3.06 21.84
N VAL A 24 5.37 3.19 23.15
CA VAL A 24 4.49 2.29 23.94
C VAL A 24 3.04 2.47 23.49
N PHE A 25 2.56 3.69 23.33
CA PHE A 25 1.24 3.96 22.79
C PHE A 25 1.07 3.38 21.38
N GLU A 26 2.05 3.59 20.49
CA GLU A 26 2.03 2.99 19.15
C GLU A 26 1.95 1.46 19.20
N ALA A 27 2.73 0.83 20.07
CA ALA A 27 2.73 -0.63 20.21
C ALA A 27 1.38 -1.15 20.73
N PHE A 28 0.76 -0.49 21.70
CA PHE A 28 -0.62 -0.81 22.13
C PHE A 28 -1.60 -0.67 20.97
N ALA A 29 -1.51 0.41 20.18
CA ALA A 29 -2.39 0.64 19.04
C ALA A 29 -2.32 -0.54 18.03
N LEU A 30 -1.11 -1.02 17.72
CA LEU A 30 -0.91 -2.15 16.81
C LEU A 30 -1.46 -3.46 17.40
N VAL A 31 -1.31 -3.70 18.70
CA VAL A 31 -1.89 -4.87 19.37
C VAL A 31 -3.41 -4.80 19.30
N TYR A 32 -4.03 -3.69 19.70
CA TYR A 32 -5.49 -3.51 19.64
C TYR A 32 -6.05 -3.62 18.22
N GLN A 33 -5.35 -3.07 17.24
CA GLN A 33 -5.70 -3.24 15.83
C GLN A 33 -5.71 -4.73 15.43
N SER A 34 -4.68 -5.48 15.85
CA SER A 34 -4.55 -6.91 15.52
C SER A 34 -5.58 -7.79 16.23
N THR A 35 -6.09 -7.36 17.37
CA THR A 35 -7.14 -8.06 18.14
C THR A 35 -8.56 -7.58 17.78
N GLY A 36 -8.71 -6.59 16.88
CA GLY A 36 -10.00 -6.06 16.43
C GLY A 36 -10.61 -5.02 17.36
N GLU A 37 -9.87 -4.56 18.36
CA GLU A 37 -10.28 -3.53 19.33
C GLU A 37 -10.04 -2.13 18.75
N PHE A 38 -10.73 -1.80 17.64
CA PHE A 38 -10.40 -0.64 16.78
C PHE A 38 -10.55 0.73 17.47
N GLU A 39 -11.50 0.89 18.37
CA GLU A 39 -11.65 2.13 19.14
C GLU A 39 -10.44 2.35 20.07
N MET A 40 -10.00 1.28 20.74
CA MET A 40 -8.81 1.34 21.58
C MET A 40 -7.55 1.58 20.75
N ALA A 41 -7.43 0.95 19.59
CA ALA A 41 -6.32 1.19 18.67
C ALA A 41 -6.25 2.66 18.26
N GLU A 42 -7.36 3.28 17.86
CA GLU A 42 -7.38 4.69 17.47
C GLU A 42 -6.99 5.62 18.60
N ASN A 43 -7.50 5.36 19.82
CA ASN A 43 -7.17 6.15 21.00
C ASN A 43 -5.65 6.11 21.28
N GLN A 44 -5.04 4.94 21.15
CA GLN A 44 -3.60 4.77 21.36
C GLN A 44 -2.77 5.41 20.25
N PHE A 45 -3.17 5.31 18.99
CA PHE A 45 -2.49 6.04 17.89
C PHE A 45 -2.52 7.55 18.12
N ARG A 46 -3.66 8.09 18.53
CA ARG A 46 -3.79 9.52 18.84
C ARG A 46 -2.94 9.93 20.04
N ALA A 47 -2.84 9.07 21.07
CA ALA A 47 -1.98 9.30 22.22
C ALA A 47 -0.50 9.33 21.80
N ALA A 48 -0.05 8.39 20.95
CA ALA A 48 1.30 8.36 20.41
C ALA A 48 1.66 9.67 19.68
N ILE A 49 0.78 10.09 18.75
CA ILE A 49 1.00 11.33 17.97
C ILE A 49 0.95 12.58 18.85
N LYS A 50 0.16 12.56 19.93
CA LYS A 50 0.11 13.66 20.89
C LYS A 50 1.36 13.73 21.75
N ALA A 51 1.88 12.57 22.19
CA ALA A 51 3.08 12.47 23.01
C ALA A 51 4.33 12.89 22.20
N GLU A 52 4.42 12.44 20.94
CA GLU A 52 5.52 12.78 20.05
C GLU A 52 5.02 13.10 18.63
N PRO A 53 4.70 14.38 18.34
CA PRO A 53 4.17 14.79 17.04
C PRO A 53 5.11 14.55 15.85
N THR A 54 6.41 14.38 16.11
CA THR A 54 7.45 14.10 15.12
C THR A 54 7.69 12.63 14.86
N LEU A 55 7.02 11.72 15.58
CA LEU A 55 7.13 10.28 15.37
C LEU A 55 6.39 9.86 14.10
N SER A 56 7.04 10.07 12.94
CA SER A 56 6.47 9.79 11.61
C SER A 56 6.03 8.35 11.45
N ARG A 57 6.69 7.39 12.11
CA ARG A 57 6.30 5.98 12.11
C ARG A 57 4.89 5.78 12.70
N ALA A 58 4.63 6.34 13.87
CA ALA A 58 3.31 6.21 14.51
C ALA A 58 2.21 6.88 13.68
N ARG A 59 2.51 8.05 13.08
CA ARG A 59 1.59 8.72 12.17
C ARG A 59 1.31 7.91 10.91
N ASN A 60 2.33 7.29 10.32
CA ASN A 60 2.17 6.39 9.16
C ASN A 60 1.29 5.18 9.49
N ASN A 61 1.50 4.57 10.67
CA ASN A 61 0.70 3.44 11.12
C ASN A 61 -0.75 3.85 11.41
N TYR A 62 -0.96 5.04 12.00
CA TYR A 62 -2.31 5.58 12.18
C TYR A 62 -3.01 5.84 10.83
N ALA A 63 -2.31 6.40 9.87
CA ALA A 63 -2.84 6.61 8.53
C ALA A 63 -3.24 5.29 7.84
N ALA A 64 -2.40 4.25 7.98
CA ALA A 64 -2.71 2.92 7.47
C ALA A 64 -3.91 2.28 8.17
N PHE A 65 -4.04 2.49 9.48
CA PHE A 65 -5.22 2.10 10.24
C PHE A 65 -6.48 2.81 9.71
N LEU A 66 -6.46 4.13 9.54
CA LEU A 66 -7.58 4.89 8.98
C LEU A 66 -7.97 4.41 7.58
N TYR A 67 -6.97 4.13 6.74
CA TYR A 67 -7.18 3.55 5.41
C TYR A 67 -7.91 2.21 5.47
N SER A 68 -7.49 1.32 6.37
CA SER A 68 -8.13 0.01 6.56
C SER A 68 -9.58 0.11 7.07
N GLN A 69 -9.92 1.21 7.75
CA GLN A 69 -11.29 1.51 8.20
C GLN A 69 -12.13 2.25 7.15
N GLY A 70 -11.62 2.45 5.92
CA GLY A 70 -12.30 3.19 4.87
C GLY A 70 -12.36 4.71 5.08
N ARG A 71 -11.65 5.25 6.08
CA ARG A 71 -11.59 6.68 6.39
C ARG A 71 -10.52 7.37 5.52
N LEU A 72 -10.73 7.31 4.21
CA LEU A 72 -9.74 7.64 3.20
C LEU A 72 -9.25 9.09 3.26
N ILE A 73 -10.15 10.06 3.47
CA ILE A 73 -9.78 11.50 3.55
C ILE A 73 -8.87 11.77 4.76
N GLU A 74 -9.15 11.12 5.89
CA GLU A 74 -8.33 11.26 7.08
C GLU A 74 -6.98 10.54 6.90
N ALA A 75 -6.99 9.36 6.29
CA ALA A 75 -5.77 8.63 5.95
C ALA A 75 -4.86 9.43 5.01
N GLU A 76 -5.42 10.03 3.95
CA GLU A 76 -4.69 10.89 3.02
C GLU A 76 -3.98 12.04 3.74
N ARG A 77 -4.70 12.74 4.62
CA ARG A 77 -4.14 13.85 5.40
C ARG A 77 -2.96 13.41 6.27
N GLU A 78 -3.10 12.28 6.96
CA GLU A 78 -2.02 11.80 7.83
C GLU A 78 -0.84 11.23 7.01
N PHE A 79 -1.07 10.49 5.92
CA PHE A 79 0.00 10.08 5.02
C PHE A 79 0.74 11.28 4.41
N TYR A 80 0.02 12.31 3.97
CA TYR A 80 0.63 13.51 3.44
C TYR A 80 1.60 14.14 4.44
N ARG A 81 1.20 14.30 5.71
CA ARG A 81 2.07 14.81 6.77
C ARG A 81 3.35 13.99 6.96
N VAL A 82 3.24 12.66 6.86
CA VAL A 82 4.43 11.78 6.92
C VAL A 82 5.38 12.06 5.76
N THR A 83 4.87 12.36 4.57
CA THR A 83 5.72 12.67 3.41
C THR A 83 6.53 13.97 3.54
N GLU A 84 6.15 14.86 4.47
CA GLU A 84 6.88 16.11 4.75
C GLU A 84 8.15 15.89 5.58
N ASP A 85 8.23 14.78 6.34
CA ASP A 85 9.41 14.41 7.10
C ASP A 85 10.52 13.86 6.18
N THR A 86 11.48 14.70 5.86
CA THR A 86 12.59 14.36 4.96
C THR A 86 13.62 13.39 5.58
N LEU A 87 13.60 13.23 6.90
CA LEU A 87 14.52 12.35 7.64
C LEU A 87 13.91 10.97 7.91
N TYR A 88 12.61 10.80 7.69
CA TYR A 88 11.95 9.53 7.91
C TYR A 88 12.38 8.50 6.85
N SER A 89 13.01 7.42 7.30
CA SER A 89 13.49 6.34 6.41
C SER A 89 12.36 5.63 5.64
N GLY A 90 11.15 5.58 6.23
CA GLY A 90 9.95 5.02 5.59
C GLY A 90 9.24 5.98 4.62
N ARG A 91 9.81 7.17 4.36
CA ARG A 91 9.20 8.18 3.49
C ARG A 91 8.85 7.68 2.07
N PRO A 92 9.64 6.83 1.39
CA PRO A 92 9.25 6.27 0.10
C PRO A 92 7.93 5.49 0.20
N MET A 93 7.79 4.67 1.24
CA MET A 93 6.56 3.90 1.46
C MET A 93 5.37 4.81 1.83
N ALA A 94 5.61 5.89 2.58
CA ALA A 94 4.56 6.89 2.87
C ALA A 94 4.02 7.53 1.58
N PHE A 95 4.87 7.83 0.60
CA PHE A 95 4.44 8.29 -0.72
C PHE A 95 3.66 7.22 -1.49
N VAL A 96 4.05 5.94 -1.39
CA VAL A 96 3.27 4.82 -1.97
C VAL A 96 1.89 4.75 -1.34
N ASN A 97 1.81 4.73 -0.02
CA ASN A 97 0.54 4.66 0.71
C ASN A 97 -0.37 5.86 0.39
N LEU A 98 0.21 7.06 0.29
CA LEU A 98 -0.51 8.25 -0.14
C LEU A 98 -1.05 8.10 -1.56
N GLY A 99 -0.25 7.53 -2.47
CA GLY A 99 -0.66 7.24 -3.84
C GLY A 99 -1.81 6.24 -3.89
N LEU A 100 -1.72 5.14 -3.15
CA LEU A 100 -2.79 4.13 -3.04
C LEU A 100 -4.08 4.73 -2.45
N CYS A 101 -3.94 5.57 -1.42
CA CYS A 101 -5.09 6.24 -0.81
C CYS A 101 -5.79 7.16 -1.83
N ARG A 102 -5.03 7.91 -2.63
CA ARG A 102 -5.55 8.78 -3.69
C ARG A 102 -6.21 8.02 -4.83
N LEU A 103 -5.69 6.83 -5.19
CA LEU A 103 -6.37 5.94 -6.14
C LEU A 103 -7.75 5.53 -5.64
N GLN A 104 -7.87 5.19 -4.35
CA GLN A 104 -9.18 4.87 -3.75
C GLN A 104 -10.12 6.08 -3.65
N LEU A 105 -9.59 7.29 -3.65
CA LEU A 105 -10.33 8.55 -3.71
C LEU A 105 -10.62 9.01 -5.15
N GLU A 106 -10.26 8.20 -6.14
CA GLU A 106 -10.38 8.51 -7.58
C GLU A 106 -9.57 9.76 -8.01
N ASP A 107 -8.58 10.16 -7.19
CA ASP A 107 -7.62 11.24 -7.53
C ASP A 107 -6.40 10.66 -8.27
N SER A 108 -6.59 10.24 -9.52
CA SER A 108 -5.51 9.70 -10.36
C SER A 108 -4.35 10.70 -10.57
N PRO A 109 -4.57 12.02 -10.75
CA PRO A 109 -3.46 12.99 -10.83
C PRO A 109 -2.64 13.07 -9.55
N GLY A 110 -3.27 13.12 -8.38
CA GLY A 110 -2.62 13.14 -7.08
C GLY A 110 -1.90 11.83 -6.77
N ALA A 111 -2.50 10.69 -7.13
CA ALA A 111 -1.88 9.37 -7.03
C ALA A 111 -0.60 9.29 -7.85
N LYS A 112 -0.66 9.68 -9.13
CA LYS A 112 0.50 9.74 -10.03
C LYS A 112 1.62 10.60 -9.46
N ALA A 113 1.31 11.79 -8.93
CA ALA A 113 2.30 12.67 -8.30
C ALA A 113 2.99 12.00 -7.11
N SER A 114 2.21 11.34 -6.23
CA SER A 114 2.73 10.64 -5.05
C SER A 114 3.63 9.45 -5.43
N LEU A 115 3.17 8.60 -6.35
CA LEU A 115 3.92 7.43 -6.83
C LEU A 115 5.20 7.84 -7.57
N THR A 116 5.17 8.94 -8.32
CA THR A 116 6.37 9.51 -8.95
C THR A 116 7.39 9.93 -7.90
N ARG A 117 6.93 10.55 -6.79
CA ARG A 117 7.83 10.90 -5.67
C ARG A 117 8.39 9.66 -4.98
N ALA A 118 7.57 8.63 -4.77
CA ALA A 118 8.05 7.34 -4.24
C ALA A 118 9.19 6.79 -5.11
N LEU A 119 8.99 6.69 -6.43
CA LEU A 119 9.98 6.18 -7.38
C LEU A 119 11.20 7.09 -7.55
N SER A 120 11.09 8.38 -7.26
CA SER A 120 12.25 9.28 -7.25
C SER A 120 13.22 8.99 -6.10
N ILE A 121 12.73 8.39 -5.01
CA ILE A 121 13.51 8.03 -3.82
C ILE A 121 13.90 6.54 -3.89
N ASP A 122 12.93 5.68 -4.15
CA ASP A 122 13.12 4.23 -4.34
C ASP A 122 12.63 3.79 -5.72
N ARG A 123 13.56 3.78 -6.68
CA ARG A 123 13.28 3.44 -8.08
C ARG A 123 12.82 2.00 -8.30
N ARG A 124 12.99 1.15 -7.31
CA ARG A 124 12.72 -0.29 -7.38
C ARG A 124 11.52 -0.70 -6.53
N ASN A 125 10.73 0.24 -6.03
CA ASN A 125 9.54 -0.07 -5.26
C ASN A 125 8.50 -0.81 -6.12
N PRO A 126 8.21 -2.08 -5.84
CA PRO A 126 7.38 -2.90 -6.71
C PRO A 126 5.92 -2.41 -6.77
N VAL A 127 5.39 -1.90 -5.65
CA VAL A 127 4.01 -1.39 -5.59
C VAL A 127 3.87 -0.13 -6.45
N ALA A 128 4.80 0.82 -6.28
CA ALA A 128 4.77 2.05 -7.07
C ALA A 128 4.95 1.79 -8.57
N LEU A 129 5.79 0.81 -8.94
CA LEU A 129 5.97 0.41 -10.34
C LEU A 129 4.68 -0.16 -10.93
N LEU A 130 3.99 -1.05 -10.20
CA LEU A 130 2.72 -1.61 -10.65
C LEU A 130 1.64 -0.54 -10.82
N GLU A 131 1.42 0.29 -9.81
CA GLU A 131 0.36 1.31 -9.87
C GLU A 131 0.64 2.37 -10.95
N MET A 132 1.91 2.75 -11.15
CA MET A 132 2.27 3.61 -12.28
C MET A 132 2.01 2.93 -13.63
N GLY A 133 2.27 1.61 -13.73
CA GLY A 133 1.95 0.84 -14.92
C GLY A 133 0.46 0.88 -15.24
N PHE A 134 -0.42 0.62 -14.28
CA PHE A 134 -1.87 0.71 -14.46
C PHE A 134 -2.32 2.12 -14.85
N LEU A 135 -1.84 3.15 -14.17
CA LEU A 135 -2.16 4.55 -14.51
C LEU A 135 -1.72 4.90 -15.94
N ARG A 136 -0.68 4.26 -16.48
CA ARG A 136 -0.25 4.47 -17.86
C ARG A 136 -1.12 3.71 -18.86
N VAL A 137 -1.58 2.51 -18.52
CA VAL A 137 -2.57 1.79 -19.34
C VAL A 137 -3.86 2.61 -19.45
N GLU A 138 -4.39 3.09 -18.32
CA GLU A 138 -5.58 3.96 -18.28
C GLU A 138 -5.44 5.23 -19.13
N ALA A 139 -4.22 5.79 -19.15
CA ALA A 139 -3.92 6.98 -19.95
C ALA A 139 -3.64 6.67 -21.45
N GLY A 140 -3.68 5.41 -21.87
CA GLY A 140 -3.36 4.98 -23.24
C GLY A 140 -1.87 4.97 -23.58
N ASP A 141 -0.99 5.20 -22.60
CA ASP A 141 0.46 5.21 -22.76
C ASP A 141 1.06 3.81 -22.51
N THR A 142 0.74 2.89 -23.40
CA THR A 142 1.14 1.47 -23.28
C THR A 142 2.66 1.28 -23.32
N ASN A 143 3.40 2.15 -24.02
CA ASN A 143 4.86 2.07 -24.06
C ASN A 143 5.49 2.37 -22.67
N GLU A 144 4.98 3.38 -21.97
CA GLU A 144 5.48 3.69 -20.63
C GLU A 144 4.98 2.66 -19.60
N ALA A 145 3.74 2.15 -19.76
CA ALA A 145 3.23 1.04 -18.96
C ALA A 145 4.15 -0.19 -19.05
N ALA A 146 4.55 -0.58 -20.26
CA ALA A 146 5.46 -1.70 -20.49
C ALA A 146 6.83 -1.48 -19.79
N ARG A 147 7.38 -0.26 -19.83
CA ARG A 147 8.64 0.06 -19.11
C ARG A 147 8.52 -0.13 -17.59
N TYR A 148 7.42 0.31 -17.00
CA TYR A 148 7.15 0.09 -15.58
C TYR A 148 7.00 -1.39 -15.26
N HIS A 149 6.27 -2.14 -16.08
CA HIS A 149 6.08 -3.57 -15.93
C HIS A 149 7.39 -4.36 -16.08
N ASP A 150 8.22 -4.03 -17.06
CA ASP A 150 9.54 -4.65 -17.24
C ASP A 150 10.43 -4.41 -16.03
N THR A 151 10.43 -3.18 -15.50
CA THR A 151 11.18 -2.87 -14.28
C THR A 151 10.63 -3.66 -13.08
N TYR A 152 9.30 -3.73 -12.94
CA TYR A 152 8.65 -4.53 -11.89
C TYR A 152 9.10 -6.00 -11.96
N ARG A 153 9.10 -6.62 -13.13
CA ARG A 153 9.54 -8.01 -13.31
C ARG A 153 10.98 -8.26 -12.86
N THR A 154 11.87 -7.28 -12.98
CA THR A 154 13.27 -7.40 -12.51
C THR A 154 13.37 -7.35 -10.99
N VAL A 155 12.47 -6.68 -10.30
CA VAL A 155 12.49 -6.53 -8.82
C VAL A 155 11.60 -7.54 -8.11
N SER A 156 10.64 -8.12 -8.83
CA SER A 156 9.69 -9.12 -8.34
C SER A 156 9.64 -10.31 -9.32
N PRO A 157 10.63 -11.21 -9.29
CA PRO A 157 10.69 -12.36 -10.21
C PRO A 157 9.48 -13.29 -10.10
N GLN A 158 8.96 -13.48 -8.89
CA GLN A 158 7.67 -14.10 -8.66
C GLN A 158 6.58 -13.05 -8.84
N GLN A 159 6.01 -12.99 -10.04
CA GLN A 159 4.95 -12.04 -10.33
C GLN A 159 3.71 -12.34 -9.48
N SER A 160 3.18 -11.29 -8.83
CA SER A 160 1.89 -11.36 -8.15
C SER A 160 0.75 -11.46 -9.17
N PRO A 161 -0.48 -11.87 -8.74
CA PRO A 161 -1.66 -11.82 -9.62
C PRO A 161 -1.83 -10.45 -10.28
N ARG A 162 -1.63 -9.38 -9.52
CA ARG A 162 -1.71 -8.00 -9.99
C ARG A 162 -0.61 -7.66 -11.02
N GLY A 163 0.61 -8.23 -10.87
CA GLY A 163 1.69 -8.08 -11.86
C GLY A 163 1.37 -8.77 -13.18
N LEU A 164 0.80 -9.98 -13.13
CA LEU A 164 0.33 -10.70 -14.32
C LEU A 164 -0.84 -9.98 -14.99
N LEU A 165 -1.77 -9.42 -14.20
CA LEU A 165 -2.87 -8.62 -14.71
C LEU A 165 -2.38 -7.39 -15.46
N LEU A 166 -1.37 -6.66 -14.94
CA LEU A 166 -0.78 -5.54 -15.67
C LEU A 166 -0.20 -5.97 -17.03
N GLY A 167 0.50 -7.13 -17.07
CA GLY A 167 0.97 -7.72 -18.32
C GLY A 167 -0.17 -8.02 -19.31
N LEU A 168 -1.28 -8.57 -18.82
CA LEU A 168 -2.51 -8.81 -19.60
C LEU A 168 -3.08 -7.51 -20.17
N GLU A 169 -3.24 -6.49 -19.34
CA GLU A 169 -3.80 -5.19 -19.75
C GLU A 169 -2.94 -4.49 -20.81
N ILE A 170 -1.62 -4.59 -20.70
CA ILE A 170 -0.69 -4.06 -21.70
C ILE A 170 -0.82 -4.85 -23.01
N ALA A 171 -0.85 -6.20 -22.94
CA ALA A 171 -0.96 -7.06 -24.11
C ALA A 171 -2.29 -6.85 -24.85
N ASP A 172 -3.39 -6.72 -24.12
CA ASP A 172 -4.70 -6.41 -24.67
C ASP A 172 -4.72 -5.04 -25.37
N ALA A 173 -4.23 -4.02 -24.69
CA ALA A 173 -4.17 -2.65 -25.21
C ALA A 173 -3.24 -2.49 -26.43
N THR A 174 -2.24 -3.37 -26.58
CA THR A 174 -1.33 -3.39 -27.75
C THR A 174 -1.76 -4.36 -28.84
N GLY A 175 -2.73 -5.22 -28.58
CA GLY A 175 -3.18 -6.29 -29.50
C GLY A 175 -2.19 -7.45 -29.62
N ASP A 176 -1.26 -7.62 -28.68
CA ASP A 176 -0.27 -8.71 -28.66
C ASP A 176 -0.94 -10.01 -28.16
N GLN A 177 -1.47 -10.79 -29.10
CA GLN A 177 -2.22 -12.02 -28.79
C GLN A 177 -1.34 -13.11 -28.16
N ASP A 178 -0.06 -13.16 -28.49
CA ASP A 178 0.86 -14.17 -27.94
C ASP A 178 1.18 -13.85 -26.47
N ALA A 179 1.48 -12.60 -26.16
CA ALA A 179 1.66 -12.14 -24.79
C ALA A 179 0.37 -12.27 -23.97
N LEU A 180 -0.77 -11.89 -24.55
CA LEU A 180 -2.09 -12.02 -23.92
C LEU A 180 -2.37 -13.45 -23.47
N GLY A 181 -2.25 -14.42 -24.39
CA GLY A 181 -2.46 -15.83 -24.09
C GLY A 181 -1.49 -16.36 -23.03
N SER A 182 -0.24 -15.91 -23.08
CA SER A 182 0.80 -16.31 -22.12
C SER A 182 0.49 -15.81 -20.70
N TYR A 183 0.12 -14.54 -20.53
CA TYR A 183 -0.22 -13.97 -19.23
C TYR A 183 -1.54 -14.55 -18.69
N GLU A 184 -2.54 -14.76 -19.56
CA GLU A 184 -3.81 -15.37 -19.16
C GLU A 184 -3.61 -16.79 -18.62
N LEU A 185 -2.82 -17.61 -19.34
CA LEU A 185 -2.46 -18.95 -18.90
C LEU A 185 -1.69 -18.93 -17.57
N ALA A 186 -0.73 -18.02 -17.42
CA ALA A 186 0.04 -17.88 -16.20
C ALA A 186 -0.85 -17.49 -15.01
N LEU A 187 -1.72 -16.49 -15.19
CA LEU A 187 -2.63 -16.02 -14.14
C LEU A 187 -3.61 -17.11 -13.72
N GLY A 188 -4.23 -17.82 -14.70
CA GLY A 188 -5.17 -18.89 -14.44
C GLY A 188 -4.54 -20.12 -13.79
N ASN A 189 -3.29 -20.49 -14.15
CA ASN A 189 -2.62 -21.64 -13.57
C ASN A 189 -2.05 -21.36 -12.18
N LEU A 190 -1.47 -20.18 -11.97
CA LEU A 190 -0.80 -19.85 -10.72
C LEU A 190 -1.77 -19.30 -9.67
N TYR A 191 -2.83 -18.60 -10.10
CA TYR A 191 -3.72 -17.86 -9.21
C TYR A 191 -5.20 -17.96 -9.63
N PRO A 192 -5.75 -19.20 -9.79
CA PRO A 192 -7.11 -19.41 -10.31
C PRO A 192 -8.22 -18.78 -9.46
N GLU A 193 -7.96 -18.62 -8.15
CA GLU A 193 -8.92 -18.07 -7.20
C GLU A 193 -8.71 -16.57 -6.94
N SER A 194 -7.75 -15.92 -7.62
CA SER A 194 -7.48 -14.49 -7.40
C SER A 194 -8.62 -13.61 -7.92
N PRO A 195 -8.87 -12.46 -7.28
CA PRO A 195 -9.82 -11.47 -7.80
C PRO A 195 -9.45 -11.02 -9.22
N GLU A 196 -8.15 -10.82 -9.47
CA GLU A 196 -7.63 -10.37 -10.76
C GLU A 196 -8.00 -11.33 -11.90
N TYR A 197 -7.91 -12.64 -11.67
CA TYR A 197 -8.28 -13.63 -12.69
C TYR A 197 -9.79 -13.65 -12.92
N ARG A 198 -10.58 -13.62 -11.86
CA ARG A 198 -12.06 -13.60 -11.97
C ARG A 198 -12.54 -12.35 -12.70
N ASP A 199 -12.05 -11.18 -12.32
CA ASP A 199 -12.43 -9.90 -12.93
C ASP A 199 -12.02 -9.86 -14.42
N TRP A 200 -10.85 -10.40 -14.77
CA TRP A 200 -10.41 -10.54 -16.16
C TRP A 200 -11.33 -11.42 -16.97
N MET A 201 -11.67 -12.61 -16.46
CA MET A 201 -12.54 -13.57 -17.17
C MET A 201 -13.97 -13.02 -17.35
N GLU A 202 -14.49 -12.31 -16.35
CA GLU A 202 -15.79 -11.64 -16.47
C GLU A 202 -15.80 -10.55 -17.55
N ARG A 203 -14.76 -9.77 -17.66
CA ARG A 203 -14.63 -8.73 -18.72
C ARG A 203 -14.59 -9.34 -20.11
N ARG A 204 -13.90 -10.47 -20.29
CA ARG A 204 -13.82 -11.17 -21.59
C ARG A 204 -15.12 -11.87 -22.03
N SER A 205 -15.99 -12.19 -21.08
CA SER A 205 -17.25 -12.89 -21.38
C SER A 205 -18.39 -11.94 -21.80
N ARG A 206 -18.19 -10.63 -21.73
CA ARG A 206 -19.15 -9.59 -22.16
C ARG A 206 -18.91 -9.14 -23.57
#